data_7effe52480918499284ef5a2f4101330
#
_entry.id   7effe52480918499284ef5a2f4101330
#
_cell.length_a   1.000
_cell.length_b   1.000
_cell.length_c   1.000
_cell.angle_alpha   90.00
_cell.angle_beta   90.00
_cell.angle_gamma   90.00
#
_symmetry.space_group_name_H-M   'P 1'
#
loop_
_entity.id
_entity.type
_entity.pdbx_description
1 polymer ?
#
loop_
_entity_poly.entity_id
_entity_poly.type
_entity_poly.pdbx_seq_one_letter_code
_entity_poly.pdbx_strand_id
1 'polypeptide(L)'
;RTPTAYASYINTAPVSDRFYDDNIWIGLDFTDLYLLTGKKEYLSQAKMVWRFIESGTDDKLGYGIYWCEQKKNGKNTCSNAPGSVYASKLFLATGDSSYLQAGIRLYEWTKENLQDPADGLYFDNKSLNGEIGRAKFAYNSGQMMQSAALLYRITGEKKYLQEAQRLAAACYNRFFSHDSQSGRKYKVL
;
A
#
# COMPACT_ATOMS: atom_id res chain seq x y z
N ARG A 1 -14.01 -17.49 -4.61
CA ARG A 1 -13.20 -17.67 -5.83
C ARG A 1 -11.94 -18.44 -5.48
N THR A 2 -11.44 -19.28 -6.39
CA THR A 2 -10.23 -20.07 -6.19
C THR A 2 -8.96 -19.23 -6.41
N PRO A 3 -7.80 -19.57 -5.80
CA PRO A 3 -6.53 -18.92 -6.07
C PRO A 3 -6.18 -18.84 -7.57
N THR A 4 -6.56 -19.85 -8.34
CA THR A 4 -6.34 -19.91 -9.80
C THR A 4 -7.06 -18.79 -10.55
N ALA A 5 -8.28 -18.41 -10.12
CA ALA A 5 -9.03 -17.33 -10.77
C ALA A 5 -8.33 -15.97 -10.59
N TYR A 6 -7.73 -15.72 -9.45
CA TYR A 6 -6.95 -14.51 -9.21
C TYR A 6 -5.61 -14.53 -9.99
N ALA A 7 -4.94 -15.69 -10.03
CA ALA A 7 -3.71 -15.85 -10.82
C ALA A 7 -3.95 -15.53 -12.30
N SER A 8 -5.08 -15.94 -12.85
CA SER A 8 -5.46 -15.64 -14.23
C SER A 8 -5.65 -14.16 -14.50
N TYR A 9 -6.04 -13.37 -13.49
CA TYR A 9 -6.22 -11.92 -13.64
C TYR A 9 -4.93 -11.21 -14.03
N ILE A 10 -3.80 -11.56 -13.42
CA ILE A 10 -2.48 -10.98 -13.74
C ILE A 10 -2.03 -11.38 -15.15
N ASN A 11 -2.37 -12.61 -15.57
CA ASN A 11 -1.97 -13.19 -16.85
C ASN A 11 -2.97 -12.91 -17.97
N THR A 12 -4.08 -12.22 -17.70
CA THR A 12 -5.03 -11.88 -18.76
C THR A 12 -4.46 -10.84 -19.70
N ALA A 13 -4.82 -11.00 -20.93
CA ALA A 13 -4.37 -10.42 -22.18
C ALA A 13 -3.61 -9.08 -22.11
N PRO A 14 -2.54 -8.95 -22.88
CA PRO A 14 -1.67 -7.76 -22.90
C PRO A 14 -2.35 -6.48 -23.46
N VAL A 15 -3.60 -6.56 -23.84
CA VAL A 15 -4.37 -5.46 -24.46
C VAL A 15 -5.26 -4.69 -23.48
N SER A 16 -5.45 -5.17 -22.25
CA SER A 16 -6.19 -4.44 -21.20
C SER A 16 -5.25 -3.80 -20.19
N ASP A 17 -5.63 -2.64 -19.68
CA ASP A 17 -4.90 -2.00 -18.59
C ASP A 17 -4.87 -2.93 -17.38
N ARG A 18 -3.67 -3.13 -16.82
CA ARG A 18 -3.47 -3.87 -15.56
C ARG A 18 -2.96 -2.91 -14.50
N PHE A 19 -3.71 -2.81 -13.42
CA PHE A 19 -3.41 -1.87 -12.34
C PHE A 19 -2.66 -2.59 -11.22
N TYR A 20 -1.57 -1.98 -10.75
CA TYR A 20 -0.76 -2.56 -9.69
C TYR A 20 -1.50 -2.57 -8.35
N ASP A 21 -2.25 -1.51 -8.01
CA ASP A 21 -3.05 -1.43 -6.79
C ASP A 21 -4.12 -2.51 -6.71
N ASP A 22 -4.87 -2.76 -7.78
CA ASP A 22 -5.88 -3.84 -7.82
C ASP A 22 -5.26 -5.21 -7.51
N ASN A 23 -4.08 -5.48 -8.06
CA ASN A 23 -3.37 -6.74 -7.81
C ASN A 23 -2.74 -6.80 -6.42
N ILE A 24 -2.35 -5.68 -5.83
CA ILE A 24 -1.85 -5.63 -4.44
C ILE A 24 -2.91 -6.16 -3.47
N TRP A 25 -4.18 -5.77 -3.63
CA TRP A 25 -5.27 -6.27 -2.78
C TRP A 25 -5.43 -7.78 -2.88
N ILE A 26 -5.36 -8.33 -4.09
CA ILE A 26 -5.38 -9.77 -4.33
C ILE A 26 -4.20 -10.46 -3.63
N GLY A 27 -3.01 -9.88 -3.72
CA GLY A 27 -1.81 -10.41 -3.07
C GLY A 27 -1.88 -10.35 -1.54
N LEU A 28 -2.46 -9.28 -0.99
CA LEU A 28 -2.73 -9.16 0.45
C LEU A 28 -3.68 -10.26 0.94
N ASP A 29 -4.79 -10.49 0.21
CA ASP A 29 -5.75 -11.55 0.54
C ASP A 29 -5.09 -12.94 0.55
N PHE A 30 -4.28 -13.27 -0.45
CA PHE A 30 -3.55 -14.53 -0.47
C PHE A 30 -2.55 -14.67 0.68
N THR A 31 -1.86 -13.57 1.03
CA THR A 31 -0.91 -13.58 2.16
C THR A 31 -1.64 -13.80 3.48
N ASP A 32 -2.76 -13.12 3.69
CA ASP A 32 -3.58 -13.29 4.89
C ASP A 32 -4.17 -14.70 5.00
N LEU A 33 -4.65 -15.26 3.88
CA LEU A 33 -5.11 -16.65 3.83
C LEU A 33 -3.99 -17.64 4.19
N TYR A 34 -2.76 -17.39 3.72
CA TYR A 34 -1.63 -18.21 4.13
C TYR A 34 -1.32 -18.08 5.63
N LEU A 35 -1.26 -16.86 6.16
CA LEU A 35 -0.98 -16.62 7.56
C LEU A 35 -2.03 -17.23 8.50
N LEU A 36 -3.29 -17.31 8.04
CA LEU A 36 -4.40 -17.91 8.79
C LEU A 36 -4.44 -19.43 8.68
N THR A 37 -4.09 -20.01 7.53
CA THR A 37 -4.35 -21.43 7.23
C THR A 37 -3.12 -22.29 7.13
N GLY A 38 -1.93 -21.71 6.91
CA GLY A 38 -0.67 -22.40 6.62
C GLY A 38 -0.62 -23.07 5.26
N LYS A 39 -1.64 -22.93 4.40
CA LYS A 39 -1.71 -23.59 3.11
C LYS A 39 -0.75 -22.98 2.10
N LYS A 40 0.26 -23.74 1.68
CA LYS A 40 1.37 -23.29 0.80
C LYS A 40 0.90 -22.77 -0.56
N GLU A 41 -0.25 -23.23 -1.04
CA GLU A 41 -0.85 -22.75 -2.29
C GLU A 41 -1.11 -21.23 -2.27
N TYR A 42 -1.62 -20.69 -1.15
CA TYR A 42 -1.84 -19.26 -0.99
C TYR A 42 -0.53 -18.46 -0.99
N LEU A 43 0.51 -18.96 -0.31
CA LEU A 43 1.82 -18.32 -0.35
C LEU A 43 2.42 -18.30 -1.77
N SER A 44 2.24 -19.39 -2.53
CA SER A 44 2.69 -19.46 -3.92
C SER A 44 2.00 -18.39 -4.78
N GLN A 45 0.68 -18.22 -4.61
CA GLN A 45 -0.09 -17.18 -5.31
C GLN A 45 0.34 -15.77 -4.87
N ALA A 46 0.51 -15.54 -3.58
CA ALA A 46 1.02 -14.28 -3.06
C ALA A 46 2.38 -13.93 -3.67
N LYS A 47 3.34 -14.85 -3.68
CA LYS A 47 4.66 -14.62 -4.30
C LYS A 47 4.57 -14.36 -5.81
N MET A 48 3.64 -15.01 -6.51
CA MET A 48 3.43 -14.77 -7.94
C MET A 48 2.90 -13.35 -8.19
N VAL A 49 1.91 -12.91 -7.40
CA VAL A 49 1.40 -11.54 -7.46
C VAL A 49 2.49 -10.54 -7.13
N TRP A 50 3.31 -10.79 -6.10
CA TRP A 50 4.41 -9.89 -5.73
C TRP A 50 5.41 -9.67 -6.87
N ARG A 51 5.79 -10.71 -7.63
CA ARG A 51 6.66 -10.54 -8.80
C ARG A 51 6.07 -9.58 -9.84
N PHE A 52 4.74 -9.60 -10.03
CA PHE A 52 4.08 -8.62 -10.87
C PHE A 52 4.18 -7.22 -10.26
N ILE A 53 3.91 -7.06 -8.97
CA ILE A 53 3.99 -5.75 -8.29
C ILE A 53 5.42 -5.17 -8.40
N GLU A 54 6.43 -5.99 -8.16
CA GLU A 54 7.83 -5.59 -8.22
C GLU A 54 8.23 -5.12 -9.64
N SER A 55 7.63 -5.67 -10.70
CA SER A 55 7.83 -5.20 -12.07
C SER A 55 7.33 -3.78 -12.34
N GLY A 56 6.53 -3.25 -11.42
CA GLY A 56 6.03 -1.87 -11.43
C GLY A 56 6.98 -0.86 -10.78
N THR A 57 8.17 -1.28 -10.34
CA THR A 57 9.18 -0.38 -9.78
C THR A 57 10.28 -0.09 -10.79
N ASP A 58 10.88 1.07 -10.71
CA ASP A 58 12.11 1.48 -11.40
C ASP A 58 12.75 2.65 -10.64
N ASP A 59 13.84 3.20 -11.15
CA ASP A 59 14.59 4.33 -10.55
C ASP A 59 14.06 5.71 -10.95
N LYS A 60 13.08 5.81 -11.85
CA LYS A 60 12.43 7.09 -12.16
C LYS A 60 11.65 7.56 -10.94
N LEU A 61 11.91 8.77 -10.47
CA LEU A 61 11.40 9.31 -9.20
C LEU A 61 11.77 8.45 -7.97
N GLY A 62 12.71 7.53 -8.08
CA GLY A 62 13.04 6.55 -7.05
C GLY A 62 12.17 5.29 -7.09
N TYR A 63 12.26 4.47 -6.07
CA TYR A 63 11.78 3.08 -6.04
C TYR A 63 10.27 2.85 -6.22
N GLY A 64 9.41 3.84 -6.00
CA GLY A 64 7.95 3.68 -5.96
C GLY A 64 7.33 2.89 -7.12
N ILE A 65 6.17 2.29 -6.86
CA ILE A 65 5.37 1.50 -7.81
C ILE A 65 4.51 2.43 -8.66
N TYR A 66 4.46 2.18 -9.97
CA TYR A 66 3.50 2.82 -10.87
C TYR A 66 2.05 2.40 -10.55
N TRP A 67 1.09 3.17 -11.07
CA TRP A 67 -0.32 2.82 -10.93
C TRP A 67 -0.76 1.76 -11.94
N CYS A 68 -0.42 1.96 -13.23
CA CYS A 68 -0.82 1.09 -14.33
C CYS A 68 0.40 0.60 -15.11
N GLU A 69 0.42 -0.70 -15.43
CA GLU A 69 1.52 -1.32 -16.16
C GLU A 69 1.69 -0.74 -17.57
N GLN A 70 0.59 -0.49 -18.29
CA GLN A 70 0.59 0.03 -19.64
C GLN A 70 0.74 1.57 -19.71
N LYS A 71 0.57 2.28 -18.58
CA LYS A 71 0.59 3.74 -18.49
C LYS A 71 1.50 4.21 -17.37
N LYS A 72 2.82 4.02 -17.56
CA LYS A 72 3.85 4.37 -16.58
C LYS A 72 4.13 5.88 -16.58
N ASN A 73 3.15 6.71 -16.21
CA ASN A 73 3.22 8.16 -16.21
C ASN A 73 3.28 8.82 -14.82
N GLY A 74 3.10 8.03 -13.75
CA GLY A 74 3.15 8.50 -12.38
C GLY A 74 3.05 7.37 -11.37
N LYS A 75 3.43 7.68 -10.12
CA LYS A 75 3.43 6.75 -9.00
C LYS A 75 2.44 7.23 -7.95
N ASN A 76 1.52 6.36 -7.54
CA ASN A 76 0.38 6.70 -6.72
C ASN A 76 0.49 6.14 -5.29
N THR A 77 -0.08 6.86 -4.32
CA THR A 77 -0.15 6.38 -2.93
C THR A 77 -0.93 5.06 -2.83
N CYS A 78 -2.00 4.91 -3.61
CA CYS A 78 -2.82 3.69 -3.63
C CYS A 78 -2.07 2.41 -4.07
N SER A 79 -0.94 2.55 -4.79
CA SER A 79 -0.06 1.42 -5.10
C SER A 79 1.06 1.26 -4.06
N ASN A 80 1.65 2.34 -3.61
CA ASN A 80 2.86 2.32 -2.80
C ASN A 80 2.59 2.02 -1.33
N ALA A 81 1.58 2.65 -0.74
CA ALA A 81 1.22 2.43 0.67
C ALA A 81 0.78 0.98 0.93
N PRO A 82 -0.23 0.41 0.22
CA PRO A 82 -0.57 -0.99 0.40
C PRO A 82 0.51 -1.94 -0.12
N GLY A 83 1.35 -1.53 -1.08
CA GLY A 83 2.53 -2.28 -1.51
C GLY A 83 3.52 -2.49 -0.37
N SER A 84 3.75 -1.46 0.46
CA SER A 84 4.57 -1.57 1.68
C SER A 84 3.95 -2.53 2.71
N VAL A 85 2.64 -2.48 2.90
CA VAL A 85 1.92 -3.43 3.78
C VAL A 85 2.08 -4.85 3.27
N TYR A 86 1.91 -5.06 1.95
CA TYR A 86 2.01 -6.36 1.32
C TYR A 86 3.41 -6.97 1.47
N ALA A 87 4.46 -6.22 1.16
CA ALA A 87 5.83 -6.66 1.34
C ALA A 87 6.13 -7.03 2.80
N SER A 88 5.69 -6.20 3.75
CA SER A 88 5.86 -6.45 5.18
C SER A 88 5.13 -7.73 5.64
N LYS A 89 3.93 -8.01 5.11
CA LYS A 89 3.21 -9.26 5.39
C LYS A 89 3.88 -10.47 4.75
N LEU A 90 4.45 -10.34 3.54
CA LEU A 90 5.26 -11.40 2.93
C LEU A 90 6.51 -11.72 3.76
N PHE A 91 7.15 -10.70 4.35
CA PHE A 91 8.24 -10.94 5.31
C PHE A 91 7.74 -11.77 6.51
N LEU A 92 6.60 -11.42 7.12
CA LEU A 92 6.02 -12.19 8.23
C LEU A 92 5.68 -13.63 7.82
N ALA A 93 5.28 -13.84 6.57
CA ALA A 93 4.92 -15.17 6.04
C ALA A 93 6.14 -16.04 5.69
N THR A 94 7.30 -15.44 5.40
CA THR A 94 8.44 -16.15 4.81
C THR A 94 9.73 -16.06 5.61
N GLY A 95 9.91 -14.99 6.41
CA GLY A 95 11.19 -14.63 7.03
C GLY A 95 12.22 -14.04 6.06
N ASP A 96 11.89 -13.87 4.79
CA ASP A 96 12.82 -13.36 3.77
C ASP A 96 12.96 -11.83 3.88
N SER A 97 14.14 -11.38 4.28
CA SER A 97 14.45 -9.97 4.54
C SER A 97 14.34 -9.07 3.30
N SER A 98 14.40 -9.63 2.09
CA SER A 98 14.21 -8.86 0.85
C SER A 98 12.82 -8.20 0.81
N TYR A 99 11.79 -8.90 1.28
CA TYR A 99 10.44 -8.34 1.41
C TYR A 99 10.37 -7.20 2.43
N LEU A 100 11.03 -7.34 3.58
CA LEU A 100 11.07 -6.26 4.58
C LEU A 100 11.76 -5.01 4.02
N GLN A 101 12.89 -5.18 3.33
CA GLN A 101 13.59 -4.08 2.68
C GLN A 101 12.73 -3.39 1.62
N ALA A 102 12.02 -4.16 0.79
CA ALA A 102 11.07 -3.61 -0.17
C ALA A 102 9.94 -2.83 0.52
N GLY A 103 9.38 -3.37 1.60
CA GLY A 103 8.34 -2.71 2.40
C GLY A 103 8.80 -1.38 2.97
N ILE A 104 9.99 -1.34 3.57
CA ILE A 104 10.60 -0.11 4.11
C ILE A 104 10.85 0.91 2.98
N ARG A 105 11.42 0.48 1.85
CA ARG A 105 11.69 1.38 0.72
C ARG A 105 10.42 2.00 0.14
N LEU A 106 9.33 1.23 0.02
CA LEU A 106 8.03 1.74 -0.45
C LEU A 106 7.42 2.72 0.56
N TYR A 107 7.51 2.42 1.85
CA TYR A 107 7.05 3.31 2.91
C TYR A 107 7.79 4.65 2.89
N GLU A 108 9.12 4.63 2.89
CA GLU A 108 9.94 5.84 2.90
C GLU A 108 9.74 6.64 1.60
N TRP A 109 9.72 5.98 0.44
CA TRP A 109 9.44 6.64 -0.83
C TRP A 109 8.09 7.38 -0.81
N THR A 110 7.04 6.73 -0.30
CA THR A 110 5.69 7.32 -0.24
C THR A 110 5.69 8.51 0.71
N LYS A 111 6.36 8.39 1.85
CA LYS A 111 6.48 9.47 2.83
C LYS A 111 7.21 10.67 2.26
N GLU A 112 8.37 10.46 1.65
CA GLU A 112 9.20 11.54 1.10
C GLU A 112 8.55 12.27 -0.07
N ASN A 113 7.80 11.56 -0.91
CA ASN A 113 7.27 12.11 -2.15
C ASN A 113 5.81 12.59 -2.07
N LEU A 114 5.01 12.01 -1.17
CA LEU A 114 3.56 12.19 -1.18
C LEU A 114 2.96 12.62 0.16
N GLN A 115 3.74 12.77 1.24
CA GLN A 115 3.22 13.29 2.49
C GLN A 115 3.08 14.83 2.41
N ASP A 116 1.89 15.34 2.77
CA ASP A 116 1.68 16.77 2.91
C ASP A 116 2.24 17.24 4.26
N PRO A 117 3.24 18.14 4.28
CA PRO A 117 3.80 18.65 5.53
C PRO A 117 2.81 19.49 6.34
N ALA A 118 1.73 20.00 5.73
CA ALA A 118 0.76 20.88 6.40
C ALA A 118 -0.12 20.12 7.40
N ASP A 119 -0.54 18.89 7.07
CA ASP A 119 -1.40 18.08 7.93
C ASP A 119 -0.91 16.64 8.13
N GLY A 120 0.16 16.28 7.39
CA GLY A 120 0.80 14.97 7.45
C GLY A 120 0.01 13.84 6.78
N LEU A 121 -1.10 14.13 6.11
CA LEU A 121 -1.83 13.18 5.29
C LEU A 121 -1.14 13.00 3.93
N TYR A 122 -1.62 12.05 3.13
CA TYR A 122 -0.97 11.70 1.88
C TYR A 122 -1.75 12.20 0.66
N PHE A 123 -1.05 12.85 -0.25
CA PHE A 123 -1.50 13.19 -1.60
C PHE A 123 -1.73 11.94 -2.44
N ASP A 124 -2.47 12.06 -3.54
CA ASP A 124 -2.83 10.95 -4.39
C ASP A 124 -1.65 10.39 -5.18
N ASN A 125 -0.93 11.23 -5.92
CA ASN A 125 0.11 10.77 -6.84
C ASN A 125 1.18 11.84 -7.11
N LYS A 126 2.29 11.35 -7.71
CA LYS A 126 3.34 12.18 -8.31
C LYS A 126 3.57 11.70 -9.74
N SER A 127 3.40 12.59 -10.71
CA SER A 127 3.70 12.32 -12.12
C SER A 127 5.20 12.33 -12.39
N LEU A 128 5.63 11.72 -13.51
CA LEU A 128 7.07 11.65 -13.86
C LEU A 128 7.72 13.01 -14.09
N ASN A 129 6.95 14.06 -14.39
CA ASN A 129 7.43 15.44 -14.48
C ASN A 129 7.52 16.16 -13.12
N GLY A 130 7.18 15.47 -12.03
CA GLY A 130 7.26 15.99 -10.65
C GLY A 130 6.00 16.67 -10.14
N GLU A 131 4.94 16.79 -10.93
CA GLU A 131 3.67 17.36 -10.48
C GLU A 131 2.98 16.47 -9.45
N ILE A 132 2.40 17.08 -8.41
CA ILE A 132 1.70 16.40 -7.33
C ILE A 132 0.19 16.51 -7.51
N GLY A 133 -0.49 15.37 -7.62
CA GLY A 133 -1.95 15.27 -7.51
C GLY A 133 -2.36 15.39 -6.05
N ARG A 134 -2.88 16.57 -5.64
CA ARG A 134 -3.09 16.95 -4.25
C ARG A 134 -4.38 16.43 -3.61
N ALA A 135 -5.17 15.62 -4.31
CA ALA A 135 -6.31 14.95 -3.72
C ALA A 135 -5.87 14.08 -2.53
N LYS A 136 -6.71 14.01 -1.49
CA LYS A 136 -6.43 13.20 -0.28
C LYS A 136 -7.59 12.26 -0.06
N PHE A 137 -7.30 10.98 -0.11
CA PHE A 137 -8.26 9.90 0.12
C PHE A 137 -7.99 9.22 1.47
N ALA A 138 -9.05 8.88 2.19
CA ALA A 138 -8.95 8.26 3.52
C ALA A 138 -8.14 6.96 3.47
N TYR A 139 -8.35 6.14 2.45
CA TYR A 139 -7.66 4.85 2.30
C TYR A 139 -6.14 5.02 2.08
N ASN A 140 -5.68 6.06 1.38
CA ASN A 140 -4.25 6.32 1.16
C ASN A 140 -3.52 6.54 2.49
N SER A 141 -4.02 7.46 3.31
CA SER A 141 -3.44 7.73 4.63
C SER A 141 -3.65 6.57 5.61
N GLY A 142 -4.78 5.87 5.50
CA GLY A 142 -5.08 4.65 6.27
C GLY A 142 -4.09 3.52 5.97
N GLN A 143 -3.71 3.32 4.72
CA GLN A 143 -2.70 2.31 4.33
C GLN A 143 -1.30 2.69 4.82
N MET A 144 -0.93 3.97 4.80
CA MET A 144 0.34 4.43 5.38
C MET A 144 0.36 4.25 6.90
N MET A 145 -0.75 4.49 7.58
CA MET A 145 -0.89 4.21 9.01
C MET A 145 -0.73 2.71 9.31
N GLN A 146 -1.37 1.85 8.51
CA GLN A 146 -1.23 0.40 8.64
C GLN A 146 0.20 -0.06 8.38
N SER A 147 0.86 0.49 7.35
CA SER A 147 2.26 0.19 7.05
C SER A 147 3.18 0.58 8.21
N ALA A 148 3.02 1.79 8.75
CA ALA A 148 3.80 2.25 9.90
C ALA A 148 3.59 1.34 11.12
N ALA A 149 2.35 0.99 11.46
CA ALA A 149 2.05 0.08 12.57
C ALA A 149 2.69 -1.31 12.39
N LEU A 150 2.67 -1.83 11.15
CA LEU A 150 3.25 -3.12 10.83
C LEU A 150 4.78 -3.09 10.88
N LEU A 151 5.41 -2.05 10.35
CA LEU A 151 6.86 -1.84 10.43
C LEU A 151 7.31 -1.69 11.88
N TYR A 152 6.57 -0.98 12.74
CA TYR A 152 6.85 -0.94 14.18
C TYR A 152 6.80 -2.33 14.81
N ARG A 153 5.77 -3.10 14.50
CA ARG A 153 5.62 -4.48 15.02
C ARG A 153 6.78 -5.38 14.62
N ILE A 154 7.34 -5.21 13.42
CA ILE A 154 8.43 -6.02 12.89
C ILE A 154 9.80 -5.55 13.42
N THR A 155 10.05 -4.23 13.41
CA THR A 155 11.39 -3.68 13.69
C THR A 155 11.59 -3.19 15.11
N GLY A 156 10.51 -2.87 15.85
CA GLY A 156 10.56 -2.22 17.16
C GLY A 156 10.95 -0.73 17.12
N GLU A 157 11.17 -0.15 15.94
CA GLU A 157 11.60 1.25 15.79
C GLU A 157 10.48 2.22 16.13
N LYS A 158 10.65 3.00 17.18
CA LYS A 158 9.64 3.95 17.72
C LYS A 158 9.17 5.00 16.72
N LYS A 159 10.01 5.36 15.72
CA LYS A 159 9.62 6.30 14.65
C LYS A 159 8.34 5.88 13.92
N TYR A 160 8.18 4.58 13.67
CA TYR A 160 7.00 4.04 13.00
C TYR A 160 5.75 4.08 13.89
N LEU A 161 5.89 3.81 15.19
CA LEU A 161 4.77 3.94 16.14
C LEU A 161 4.29 5.39 16.22
N GLN A 162 5.21 6.34 16.35
CA GLN A 162 4.90 7.77 16.41
C GLN A 162 4.17 8.24 15.14
N GLU A 163 4.64 7.78 13.98
CA GLU A 163 3.99 8.10 12.70
C GLU A 163 2.59 7.51 12.59
N ALA A 164 2.39 6.24 12.99
CA ALA A 164 1.07 5.61 13.00
C ALA A 164 0.08 6.37 13.91
N GLN A 165 0.52 6.77 15.10
CA GLN A 165 -0.30 7.54 16.04
C GLN A 165 -0.64 8.94 15.50
N ARG A 166 0.33 9.63 14.89
CA ARG A 166 0.13 10.93 14.25
C ARG A 166 -0.87 10.84 13.11
N LEU A 167 -0.73 9.83 12.25
CA LEU A 167 -1.66 9.59 11.14
C LEU A 167 -3.06 9.24 11.62
N ALA A 168 -3.20 8.46 12.70
CA ALA A 168 -4.50 8.15 13.28
C ALA A 168 -5.23 9.43 13.70
N ALA A 169 -4.55 10.33 14.39
CA ALA A 169 -5.12 11.62 14.78
C ALA A 169 -5.47 12.51 13.58
N ALA A 170 -4.58 12.61 12.58
CA ALA A 170 -4.80 13.41 11.37
C ALA A 170 -5.99 12.86 10.53
N CYS A 171 -6.06 11.53 10.34
CA CYS A 171 -7.17 10.89 9.65
C CYS A 171 -8.50 11.09 10.39
N TYR A 172 -8.48 10.96 11.71
CA TYR A 172 -9.68 11.17 12.52
C TYR A 172 -10.20 12.60 12.37
N ASN A 173 -9.32 13.58 12.42
CA ASN A 173 -9.71 15.00 12.29
C ASN A 173 -10.16 15.34 10.86
N ARG A 174 -9.58 14.74 9.83
CA ARG A 174 -9.87 15.08 8.43
C ARG A 174 -11.08 14.35 7.86
N PHE A 175 -11.23 13.05 8.16
CA PHE A 175 -12.18 12.17 7.48
C PHE A 175 -13.41 11.79 8.32
N PHE A 176 -13.57 12.36 9.52
CA PHE A 176 -14.73 12.13 10.36
C PHE A 176 -15.40 13.45 10.73
N SER A 177 -16.73 13.49 10.66
CA SER A 177 -17.54 14.60 11.13
C SER A 177 -18.24 14.24 12.45
N HIS A 178 -18.57 15.26 13.26
CA HIS A 178 -19.47 15.08 14.40
C HIS A 178 -20.92 15.11 13.94
N ASP A 179 -21.71 14.12 14.36
CA ASP A 179 -23.14 14.24 14.38
C ASP A 179 -23.57 15.07 15.61
N SER A 180 -24.16 16.22 15.36
CA SER A 180 -24.60 17.13 16.42
C SER A 180 -25.72 16.58 17.31
N GLN A 181 -26.46 15.56 16.81
CA GLN A 181 -27.58 14.95 17.56
C GLN A 181 -27.14 13.76 18.40
N SER A 182 -26.23 12.92 17.90
CA SER A 182 -25.81 11.70 18.60
C SER A 182 -24.44 11.84 19.29
N GLY A 183 -23.69 12.92 19.03
CA GLY A 183 -22.32 13.09 19.51
C GLY A 183 -21.30 12.12 18.88
N ARG A 184 -21.73 11.30 17.90
CA ARG A 184 -20.87 10.34 17.22
C ARG A 184 -20.16 10.99 16.03
N LYS A 185 -18.92 10.57 15.78
CA LYS A 185 -18.17 10.98 14.60
C LYS A 185 -18.39 9.95 13.47
N TYR A 186 -18.73 10.43 12.29
CA TYR A 186 -18.93 9.61 11.11
C TYR A 186 -17.85 9.89 10.06
N LYS A 187 -17.55 8.87 9.25
CA LYS A 187 -16.67 9.02 8.10
C LYS A 187 -17.33 9.95 7.08
N VAL A 188 -16.61 10.96 6.65
CA VAL A 188 -16.97 11.79 5.50
C VAL A 188 -16.29 11.18 4.27
N LEU A 189 -17.07 10.78 3.28
CA LEU A 189 -16.58 10.27 2.01
C LEU A 189 -16.15 11.41 1.09
#